data_eb005ad08dd2dbdd3bd35d7fb3ee78c4
#
_entry.id   eb005ad08dd2dbdd3bd35d7fb3ee78c4
#
_cell.length_a   1.000
_cell.length_b   1.000
_cell.length_c   1.000
_cell.angle_alpha   90.00
_cell.angle_beta   90.00
_cell.angle_gamma   90.00
#
_symmetry.space_group_name_H-M   'P 1'
#
loop_
_entity.id
_entity.type
_entity.pdbx_description
1 polymer ?
#
loop_
_entity_poly.entity_id
_entity_poly.type
_entity_poly.pdbx_seq_one_letter_code
_entity_poly.pdbx_strand_id
1 'polypeptide(L)'
;MATQNPFAINFGKVPVQYISRDIIIDEVLQELLSEDAQNQCFMLTGTRGSGKTVTMTSIEKKVAELDEWIIVRLNPDRDLLNGLVAKLYDSRNFLTKFIDTSVNLSKFGIGINISKKAPVADIESALEIILKELKKKKKKVLVTIDEVSNTAYMREFASSFQIMIREELPIYLIMAGLYENIRELENQKNLTFLYRAPKKEMEPLNLTRIAERYRDILKVDNDKAMEMAIMTKGYPFAYQALGKYLWEEETHEMNESVLLKYDEALSHYVYKKLWSELSSKDRWYMSFIVKKKSMETGELLKICGQKKNEFSQYRERLRDKGLINANVRGVVSFCLPRFDVFVKNNYTESE
;
A
#
# COMPACT_ATOMS: atom_id res chain seq x y z
N MET A 1 -3.85 10.43 35.52
CA MET A 1 -4.48 9.90 34.28
C MET A 1 -3.48 8.93 33.69
N ALA A 2 -3.87 7.67 33.43
CA ALA A 2 -2.97 6.73 32.75
C ALA A 2 -2.69 7.28 31.34
N THR A 3 -1.42 7.48 31.02
CA THR A 3 -0.99 7.91 29.68
C THR A 3 -1.39 6.85 28.68
N GLN A 4 -2.17 7.23 27.68
CA GLN A 4 -2.61 6.30 26.63
C GLN A 4 -1.39 5.74 25.88
N ASN A 5 -1.40 4.43 25.58
CA ASN A 5 -0.32 3.82 24.81
C ASN A 5 -0.18 4.54 23.45
N PRO A 6 0.98 5.11 23.12
CA PRO A 6 1.19 5.89 21.92
C PRO A 6 1.32 5.01 20.64
N PHE A 7 1.59 3.71 20.82
CA PHE A 7 1.70 2.75 19.72
C PHE A 7 0.36 2.07 19.45
N ALA A 8 0.01 1.89 18.19
CA ALA A 8 -1.27 1.32 17.79
C ALA A 8 -1.09 0.25 16.70
N ILE A 9 -1.73 -0.89 16.93
CA ILE A 9 -1.81 -1.99 15.95
C ILE A 9 -3.19 -2.13 15.31
N ASN A 10 -4.11 -1.21 15.65
CA ASN A 10 -5.48 -1.22 15.13
C ASN A 10 -5.52 -0.74 13.68
N PHE A 11 -6.36 -1.39 12.87
CA PHE A 11 -6.59 -1.04 11.48
C PHE A 11 -7.36 0.28 11.33
N GLY A 12 -7.09 1.01 10.24
CA GLY A 12 -7.94 2.11 9.77
C GLY A 12 -7.60 3.51 10.30
N LYS A 13 -6.62 3.65 11.21
CA LYS A 13 -6.15 4.96 11.66
C LYS A 13 -4.63 5.09 11.49
N VAL A 14 -4.19 6.28 11.12
CA VAL A 14 -2.75 6.60 11.15
C VAL A 14 -2.30 6.57 12.60
N PRO A 15 -1.32 5.73 13.00
CA PRO A 15 -0.81 5.70 14.36
C PRO A 15 -0.25 7.07 14.76
N VAL A 16 -0.42 7.46 16.03
CA VAL A 16 0.15 8.73 16.54
C VAL A 16 1.67 8.74 16.37
N GLN A 17 2.30 7.60 16.62
CA GLN A 17 3.75 7.41 16.51
C GLN A 17 4.13 6.72 15.19
N TYR A 18 3.61 7.20 14.05
CA TYR A 18 4.11 6.70 12.77
C TYR A 18 5.41 7.42 12.37
N ILE A 19 6.25 6.70 11.64
CA ILE A 19 7.46 7.26 11.04
C ILE A 19 7.14 7.60 9.59
N SER A 20 7.14 8.89 9.27
CA SER A 20 6.79 9.39 7.95
C SER A 20 7.83 8.99 6.90
N ARG A 21 7.35 8.72 5.69
CA ARG A 21 8.16 8.50 4.48
C ARG A 21 8.28 9.79 3.69
N ASP A 22 8.85 10.81 4.33
CA ASP A 22 8.87 12.18 3.79
C ASP A 22 9.39 12.23 2.36
N ILE A 23 10.47 11.50 2.05
CA ILE A 23 11.06 11.46 0.69
C ILE A 23 10.02 11.01 -0.34
N ILE A 24 9.32 9.91 -0.10
CA ILE A 24 8.30 9.40 -1.04
C ILE A 24 7.13 10.37 -1.15
N ILE A 25 6.69 10.92 -0.01
CA ILE A 25 5.58 11.87 0.03
C ILE A 25 5.94 13.12 -0.75
N ASP A 26 7.12 13.68 -0.50
CA ASP A 26 7.55 14.92 -1.12
C ASP A 26 7.81 14.75 -2.62
N GLU A 27 8.39 13.63 -3.07
CA GLU A 27 8.55 13.32 -4.49
C GLU A 27 7.21 13.23 -5.22
N VAL A 28 6.20 12.54 -4.62
CA VAL A 28 4.86 12.45 -5.21
C VAL A 28 4.17 13.81 -5.23
N LEU A 29 4.28 14.58 -4.16
CA LEU A 29 3.68 15.92 -4.09
C LEU A 29 4.34 16.89 -5.07
N GLN A 30 5.65 16.87 -5.18
CA GLN A 30 6.38 17.72 -6.13
C GLN A 30 5.87 17.51 -7.56
N GLU A 31 5.66 16.27 -7.95
CA GLU A 31 5.12 15.94 -9.27
C GLU A 31 3.64 16.32 -9.42
N LEU A 32 2.78 15.97 -8.43
CA LEU A 32 1.35 16.29 -8.47
C LEU A 32 1.08 17.80 -8.52
N LEU A 33 1.89 18.59 -7.82
CA LEU A 33 1.71 20.04 -7.70
C LEU A 33 2.41 20.84 -8.80
N SER A 34 3.23 20.18 -9.62
CA SER A 34 3.87 20.81 -10.78
C SER A 34 2.83 21.32 -11.78
N GLU A 35 3.10 22.47 -12.38
CA GLU A 35 2.30 22.99 -13.50
C GLU A 35 2.42 22.07 -14.74
N ASP A 36 3.61 21.51 -14.95
CA ASP A 36 3.95 20.59 -16.04
C ASP A 36 4.10 19.15 -15.56
N ALA A 37 3.16 18.67 -14.75
CA ALA A 37 3.20 17.32 -14.22
C ALA A 37 3.33 16.28 -15.34
N GLN A 38 4.47 15.55 -15.35
CA GLN A 38 4.74 14.52 -16.36
C GLN A 38 3.96 13.24 -16.08
N ASN A 39 3.62 13.01 -14.80
CA ASN A 39 2.94 11.81 -14.35
C ASN A 39 1.65 12.14 -13.61
N GLN A 40 0.56 11.60 -14.09
CA GLN A 40 -0.75 11.71 -13.43
C GLN A 40 -1.15 10.41 -12.69
N CYS A 41 -0.27 9.39 -12.69
CA CYS A 41 -0.51 8.11 -12.04
C CYS A 41 0.71 7.68 -11.23
N PHE A 42 0.50 7.29 -9.97
CA PHE A 42 1.53 6.77 -9.06
C PHE A 42 1.08 5.46 -8.44
N MET A 43 2.03 4.57 -8.19
CA MET A 43 1.78 3.29 -7.54
C MET A 43 2.61 3.15 -6.28
N LEU A 44 1.94 2.92 -5.14
CA LEU A 44 2.58 2.59 -3.87
C LEU A 44 2.60 1.07 -3.73
N THR A 45 3.77 0.46 -3.80
CA THR A 45 3.93 -1.00 -3.77
C THR A 45 4.62 -1.45 -2.48
N GLY A 46 4.30 -2.63 -2.02
CA GLY A 46 4.94 -3.22 -0.84
C GLY A 46 4.09 -4.31 -0.21
N THR A 47 4.68 -5.02 0.75
CA THR A 47 4.01 -6.08 1.49
C THR A 47 2.84 -5.57 2.34
N ARG A 48 2.01 -6.48 2.84
CA ARG A 48 0.98 -6.17 3.84
C ARG A 48 1.65 -5.58 5.09
N GLY A 49 1.11 -4.50 5.67
CA GLY A 49 1.69 -3.83 6.84
C GLY A 49 2.93 -2.95 6.58
N SER A 50 3.35 -2.76 5.32
CA SER A 50 4.49 -1.89 4.95
C SER A 50 4.20 -0.39 5.03
N GLY A 51 2.95 0.01 5.31
CA GLY A 51 2.55 1.41 5.50
C GLY A 51 2.04 2.11 4.23
N LYS A 52 1.65 1.39 3.18
CA LYS A 52 1.08 1.95 1.94
C LYS A 52 -0.10 2.89 2.21
N THR A 53 -1.11 2.39 2.91
CA THR A 53 -2.32 3.16 3.28
C THR A 53 -1.99 4.42 4.07
N VAL A 54 -1.05 4.33 5.01
CA VAL A 54 -0.62 5.48 5.83
C VAL A 54 0.08 6.53 4.98
N THR A 55 0.96 6.10 4.07
CA THR A 55 1.67 7.00 3.14
C THR A 55 0.68 7.68 2.19
N MET A 56 -0.24 6.92 1.59
CA MET A 56 -1.30 7.46 0.72
C MET A 56 -2.18 8.47 1.47
N THR A 57 -2.63 8.14 2.68
CA THR A 57 -3.42 9.06 3.52
C THR A 57 -2.64 10.33 3.89
N SER A 58 -1.32 10.24 4.06
CA SER A 58 -0.48 11.41 4.34
C SER A 58 -0.38 12.34 3.12
N ILE A 59 -0.27 11.78 1.91
CA ILE A 59 -0.32 12.54 0.66
C ILE A 59 -1.70 13.19 0.51
N GLU A 60 -2.78 12.43 0.68
CA GLU A 60 -4.15 12.95 0.60
C GLU A 60 -4.38 14.14 1.53
N LYS A 61 -3.91 14.06 2.78
CA LYS A 61 -4.06 15.15 3.75
C LYS A 61 -3.35 16.43 3.30
N LYS A 62 -2.11 16.33 2.82
CA LYS A 62 -1.36 17.48 2.31
C LYS A 62 -2.02 18.09 1.07
N VAL A 63 -2.53 17.26 0.15
CA VAL A 63 -3.24 17.71 -1.05
C VAL A 63 -4.59 18.33 -0.69
N ALA A 64 -5.30 17.81 0.31
CA ALA A 64 -6.59 18.32 0.76
C ALA A 64 -6.53 19.70 1.43
N GLU A 65 -5.33 20.17 1.82
CA GLU A 65 -5.11 21.53 2.31
C GLU A 65 -5.14 22.59 1.19
N LEU A 66 -5.12 22.14 -0.07
CA LEU A 66 -5.10 22.99 -1.25
C LEU A 66 -6.51 23.07 -1.87
N ASP A 67 -7.05 24.27 -1.94
CA ASP A 67 -8.43 24.53 -2.39
C ASP A 67 -8.73 24.04 -3.80
N GLU A 68 -7.73 23.97 -4.67
CA GLU A 68 -7.89 23.52 -6.05
C GLU A 68 -8.06 22.01 -6.18
N TRP A 69 -7.85 21.21 -5.12
CA TRP A 69 -7.90 19.76 -5.18
C TRP A 69 -9.19 19.16 -4.60
N ILE A 70 -9.69 18.17 -5.28
CA ILE A 70 -10.81 17.31 -4.85
C ILE A 70 -10.28 15.89 -4.65
N ILE A 71 -10.38 15.38 -3.42
CA ILE A 71 -9.91 14.01 -3.11
C ILE A 71 -11.07 13.03 -3.22
N VAL A 72 -10.91 11.99 -4.04
CA VAL A 72 -11.89 10.94 -4.25
C VAL A 72 -11.28 9.58 -3.93
N ARG A 73 -11.72 8.95 -2.83
CA ARG A 73 -11.31 7.61 -2.43
C ARG A 73 -12.28 6.59 -3.02
N LEU A 74 -11.76 5.63 -3.78
CA LEU A 74 -12.58 4.59 -4.40
C LEU A 74 -12.28 3.20 -3.81
N ASN A 75 -13.29 2.35 -3.83
CA ASN A 75 -13.16 0.95 -3.42
C ASN A 75 -12.93 0.08 -4.66
N PRO A 76 -11.82 -0.67 -4.76
CA PRO A 76 -11.48 -1.48 -5.94
C PRO A 76 -12.46 -2.63 -6.23
N ASP A 77 -13.28 -3.03 -5.24
CA ASP A 77 -14.25 -4.12 -5.38
C ASP A 77 -15.62 -3.66 -5.87
N ARG A 78 -15.76 -2.36 -6.20
CA ARG A 78 -17.00 -1.77 -6.70
C ARG A 78 -16.78 -1.13 -8.05
N ASP A 79 -17.86 -0.83 -8.75
CA ASP A 79 -17.83 -0.03 -9.97
C ASP A 79 -17.18 1.34 -9.71
N LEU A 80 -15.95 1.47 -10.18
CA LEU A 80 -15.10 2.64 -9.90
C LEU A 80 -15.52 3.87 -10.69
N LEU A 81 -16.00 3.70 -11.94
CA LEU A 81 -16.44 4.82 -12.78
C LEU A 81 -17.73 5.44 -12.22
N ASN A 82 -18.72 4.61 -11.91
CA ASN A 82 -19.94 5.06 -11.25
C ASN A 82 -19.65 5.64 -9.86
N GLY A 83 -18.73 5.03 -9.10
CA GLY A 83 -18.29 5.54 -7.81
C GLY A 83 -17.62 6.91 -7.91
N LEU A 84 -16.81 7.15 -8.93
CA LEU A 84 -16.15 8.43 -9.19
C LEU A 84 -17.19 9.52 -9.50
N VAL A 85 -18.11 9.24 -10.44
CA VAL A 85 -19.20 10.19 -10.76
C VAL A 85 -20.04 10.51 -9.54
N ALA A 86 -20.47 9.50 -8.76
CA ALA A 86 -21.29 9.68 -7.59
C ALA A 86 -20.60 10.57 -6.54
N LYS A 87 -19.31 10.34 -6.28
CA LYS A 87 -18.54 11.13 -5.30
C LYS A 87 -18.21 12.53 -5.78
N LEU A 88 -17.92 12.73 -7.04
CA LEU A 88 -17.76 14.06 -7.60
C LEU A 88 -19.08 14.85 -7.53
N TYR A 89 -20.20 14.16 -7.72
CA TYR A 89 -21.53 14.77 -7.63
C TYR A 89 -21.95 15.10 -6.18
N ASP A 90 -21.69 14.17 -5.22
CA ASP A 90 -22.07 14.33 -3.79
C ASP A 90 -21.15 15.33 -3.03
N SER A 91 -20.09 15.79 -3.63
CA SER A 91 -19.30 16.91 -3.12
C SER A 91 -20.13 18.21 -3.15
N ARG A 92 -21.14 18.22 -2.29
CA ARG A 92 -22.39 19.03 -2.20
C ARG A 92 -22.27 20.53 -2.41
N ASN A 93 -21.09 21.08 -2.36
CA ASN A 93 -20.89 22.51 -2.57
C ASN A 93 -20.26 22.84 -3.92
N PHE A 94 -19.83 21.85 -4.68
CA PHE A 94 -19.00 22.10 -5.84
C PHE A 94 -19.74 21.93 -7.17
N LEU A 95 -20.34 20.76 -7.42
CA LEU A 95 -20.98 20.49 -8.70
C LEU A 95 -22.34 21.17 -8.86
N THR A 96 -23.15 21.25 -7.80
CA THR A 96 -24.45 21.95 -7.84
C THR A 96 -24.32 23.45 -8.06
N LYS A 97 -23.17 24.04 -7.69
CA LYS A 97 -22.87 25.46 -7.98
C LYS A 97 -22.21 25.68 -9.33
N PHE A 98 -21.65 24.65 -9.96
CA PHE A 98 -20.72 24.80 -11.08
C PHE A 98 -21.08 23.99 -12.33
N ILE A 99 -21.95 23.00 -12.25
CA ILE A 99 -22.46 22.32 -13.45
C ILE A 99 -23.78 22.96 -13.79
N ASP A 100 -23.74 23.81 -14.80
CA ASP A 100 -24.94 24.31 -15.43
C ASP A 100 -25.70 23.09 -16.00
N THR A 101 -26.86 22.84 -15.49
CA THR A 101 -28.01 21.97 -15.78
C THR A 101 -27.98 21.02 -17.00
N SER A 102 -26.83 20.65 -17.55
CA SER A 102 -26.72 19.89 -18.80
C SER A 102 -26.42 18.39 -18.67
N VAL A 103 -26.11 17.90 -17.47
CA VAL A 103 -25.78 16.48 -17.25
C VAL A 103 -26.93 15.76 -16.57
N ASN A 104 -27.64 14.89 -17.29
CA ASN A 104 -28.68 14.03 -16.71
C ASN A 104 -28.07 12.72 -16.19
N LEU A 105 -27.80 12.67 -14.89
CA LEU A 105 -27.20 11.51 -14.22
C LEU A 105 -28.25 10.48 -13.73
N SER A 106 -29.53 10.70 -13.99
CA SER A 106 -30.62 9.80 -13.54
C SER A 106 -30.49 8.37 -14.09
N LYS A 107 -29.89 8.20 -15.27
CA LYS A 107 -29.61 6.88 -15.85
C LYS A 107 -28.57 6.06 -15.08
N PHE A 108 -27.75 6.72 -14.26
CA PHE A 108 -26.71 6.07 -13.42
C PHE A 108 -27.18 5.88 -11.97
N GLY A 109 -28.51 5.97 -11.72
CA GLY A 109 -29.08 5.82 -10.37
C GLY A 109 -28.85 7.02 -9.45
N ILE A 110 -28.32 8.13 -9.98
CA ILE A 110 -28.08 9.37 -9.24
C ILE A 110 -29.31 10.26 -9.46
N GLY A 111 -30.20 10.31 -8.49
CA GLY A 111 -31.56 10.82 -8.58
C GLY A 111 -31.72 12.34 -8.70
N ILE A 112 -31.12 13.00 -9.72
CA ILE A 112 -31.41 14.40 -10.01
C ILE A 112 -31.62 14.60 -11.51
N ASN A 113 -32.83 15.03 -11.85
CA ASN A 113 -33.25 15.45 -13.17
C ASN A 113 -32.85 16.92 -13.37
N ILE A 114 -31.73 17.18 -13.98
CA ILE A 114 -31.35 18.53 -14.38
C ILE A 114 -31.21 18.50 -15.90
N SER A 115 -32.26 18.82 -16.61
CA SER A 115 -32.25 18.69 -18.06
C SER A 115 -32.65 19.94 -18.81
N LYS A 116 -31.84 20.25 -19.82
CA LYS A 116 -32.27 20.88 -21.07
C LYS A 116 -31.46 20.42 -22.29
N LYS A 117 -30.54 19.46 -22.16
CA LYS A 117 -29.74 18.90 -23.28
C LYS A 117 -29.89 17.37 -23.36
N ALA A 118 -29.49 16.80 -24.51
CA ALA A 118 -29.56 15.37 -24.77
C ALA A 118 -28.93 14.55 -23.62
N PRO A 119 -29.53 13.41 -23.23
CA PRO A 119 -28.98 12.57 -22.15
C PRO A 119 -27.60 12.05 -22.54
N VAL A 120 -26.66 12.13 -21.59
CA VAL A 120 -25.33 11.55 -21.75
C VAL A 120 -25.49 10.03 -21.94
N ALA A 121 -24.84 9.49 -22.97
CA ALA A 121 -25.08 8.12 -23.40
C ALA A 121 -24.39 7.08 -22.48
N ASP A 122 -23.22 7.44 -21.92
CA ASP A 122 -22.38 6.55 -21.14
C ASP A 122 -21.64 7.30 -20.02
N ILE A 123 -21.04 6.53 -19.11
CA ILE A 123 -20.37 7.02 -17.90
C ILE A 123 -19.06 7.76 -18.21
N GLU A 124 -18.34 7.36 -19.25
CA GLU A 124 -17.07 7.99 -19.66
C GLU A 124 -17.35 9.40 -20.17
N SER A 125 -18.36 9.57 -21.04
CA SER A 125 -18.80 10.89 -21.52
C SER A 125 -19.25 11.79 -20.36
N ALA A 126 -19.93 11.24 -19.36
CA ALA A 126 -20.32 12.02 -18.17
C ALA A 126 -19.10 12.52 -17.39
N LEU A 127 -18.10 11.64 -17.17
CA LEU A 127 -16.85 12.01 -16.49
C LEU A 127 -16.06 13.05 -17.28
N GLU A 128 -15.98 12.90 -18.60
CA GLU A 128 -15.29 13.86 -19.46
C GLU A 128 -15.90 15.27 -19.35
N ILE A 129 -17.23 15.37 -19.38
CA ILE A 129 -17.94 16.65 -19.21
C ILE A 129 -17.64 17.25 -17.83
N ILE A 130 -17.74 16.46 -16.77
CA ILE A 130 -17.46 16.90 -15.39
C ILE A 130 -16.02 17.41 -15.28
N LEU A 131 -15.04 16.63 -15.76
CA LEU A 131 -13.63 17.00 -15.66
C LEU A 131 -13.28 18.22 -16.52
N LYS A 132 -13.90 18.40 -17.70
CA LYS A 132 -13.74 19.62 -18.51
C LYS A 132 -14.26 20.86 -17.78
N GLU A 133 -15.40 20.76 -17.09
CA GLU A 133 -15.90 21.86 -16.26
C GLU A 133 -14.98 22.14 -15.07
N LEU A 134 -14.43 21.12 -14.42
CA LEU A 134 -13.43 21.28 -13.36
C LEU A 134 -12.16 21.97 -13.88
N LYS A 135 -11.67 21.60 -15.07
CA LYS A 135 -10.51 22.23 -15.73
C LYS A 135 -10.73 23.73 -15.93
N LYS A 136 -11.90 24.16 -16.40
CA LYS A 136 -12.27 25.58 -16.55
C LYS A 136 -12.23 26.34 -15.22
N LYS A 137 -12.52 25.67 -14.11
CA LYS A 137 -12.49 26.22 -12.74
C LYS A 137 -11.12 26.08 -12.06
N LYS A 138 -10.11 25.63 -12.78
CA LYS A 138 -8.75 25.33 -12.28
C LYS A 138 -8.77 24.36 -11.10
N LYS A 139 -9.72 23.40 -11.11
CA LYS A 139 -9.79 22.34 -10.10
C LYS A 139 -9.18 21.06 -10.63
N LYS A 140 -8.55 20.30 -9.73
CA LYS A 140 -7.90 19.01 -9.99
C LYS A 140 -8.56 17.93 -9.15
N VAL A 141 -8.59 16.70 -9.65
CA VAL A 141 -9.16 15.54 -8.94
C VAL A 141 -8.04 14.56 -8.64
N LEU A 142 -7.83 14.24 -7.38
CA LEU A 142 -6.97 13.14 -6.96
C LEU A 142 -7.84 11.94 -6.59
N VAL A 143 -7.77 10.90 -7.41
CA VAL A 143 -8.38 9.60 -7.11
C VAL A 143 -7.37 8.74 -6.36
N THR A 144 -7.79 8.14 -5.26
CA THR A 144 -6.98 7.18 -4.52
C THR A 144 -7.69 5.84 -4.41
N ILE A 145 -6.96 4.75 -4.66
CA ILE A 145 -7.47 3.38 -4.61
C ILE A 145 -6.47 2.54 -3.82
N ASP A 146 -6.90 2.05 -2.67
CA ASP A 146 -6.10 1.15 -1.83
C ASP A 146 -6.46 -0.31 -2.11
N GLU A 147 -5.52 -1.21 -1.82
CA GLU A 147 -5.64 -2.66 -2.02
C GLU A 147 -6.05 -3.06 -3.45
N VAL A 148 -5.49 -2.38 -4.45
CA VAL A 148 -5.80 -2.69 -5.85
C VAL A 148 -5.47 -4.14 -6.20
N SER A 149 -6.33 -4.73 -7.01
CA SER A 149 -6.19 -6.08 -7.56
C SER A 149 -6.71 -6.12 -9.00
N ASN A 150 -6.37 -7.16 -9.75
CA ASN A 150 -6.74 -7.27 -11.17
C ASN A 150 -8.21 -7.67 -11.35
N THR A 151 -9.14 -6.81 -10.92
CA THR A 151 -10.58 -6.98 -11.12
C THR A 151 -11.04 -6.40 -12.46
N ALA A 152 -12.24 -6.79 -12.90
CA ALA A 152 -12.87 -6.21 -14.09
C ALA A 152 -13.05 -4.69 -13.94
N TYR A 153 -13.51 -4.24 -12.78
CA TYR A 153 -13.69 -2.82 -12.46
C TYR A 153 -12.40 -2.02 -12.52
N MET A 154 -11.29 -2.59 -12.00
CA MET A 154 -9.98 -1.92 -12.08
C MET A 154 -9.48 -1.79 -13.52
N ARG A 155 -9.67 -2.84 -14.34
CA ARG A 155 -9.27 -2.78 -15.75
C ARG A 155 -10.08 -1.77 -16.55
N GLU A 156 -11.39 -1.72 -16.35
CA GLU A 156 -12.28 -0.75 -16.96
C GLU A 156 -11.89 0.67 -16.57
N PHE A 157 -11.77 0.93 -15.26
CA PHE A 157 -11.36 2.23 -14.74
C PHE A 157 -10.00 2.67 -15.30
N ALA A 158 -8.99 1.79 -15.29
CA ALA A 158 -7.66 2.13 -15.79
C ALA A 158 -7.67 2.44 -17.30
N SER A 159 -8.48 1.74 -18.09
CA SER A 159 -8.65 2.04 -19.53
C SER A 159 -9.27 3.43 -19.74
N SER A 160 -10.34 3.75 -19.03
CA SER A 160 -11.00 5.07 -19.10
C SER A 160 -10.09 6.18 -18.57
N PHE A 161 -9.32 5.90 -17.49
CA PHE A 161 -8.34 6.85 -16.96
C PHE A 161 -7.25 7.19 -17.98
N GLN A 162 -6.78 6.19 -18.76
CA GLN A 162 -5.82 6.44 -19.84
C GLN A 162 -6.40 7.39 -20.91
N ILE A 163 -7.68 7.26 -21.25
CA ILE A 163 -8.34 8.18 -22.20
C ILE A 163 -8.39 9.59 -21.61
N MET A 164 -8.78 9.72 -20.34
CA MET A 164 -8.85 11.02 -19.65
C MET A 164 -7.49 11.73 -19.60
N ILE A 165 -6.39 11.00 -19.39
CA ILE A 165 -5.05 11.57 -19.45
C ILE A 165 -4.72 12.09 -20.86
N ARG A 166 -5.03 11.33 -21.90
CA ARG A 166 -4.80 11.74 -23.30
C ARG A 166 -5.58 12.99 -23.70
N GLU A 167 -6.75 13.18 -23.08
CA GLU A 167 -7.57 14.39 -23.21
C GLU A 167 -7.09 15.54 -22.30
N GLU A 168 -5.95 15.35 -21.62
CA GLU A 168 -5.37 16.33 -20.70
C GLU A 168 -6.36 16.82 -19.63
N LEU A 169 -7.21 15.91 -19.15
CA LEU A 169 -8.16 16.22 -18.07
C LEU A 169 -7.46 16.28 -16.72
N PRO A 170 -7.95 17.11 -15.78
CA PRO A 170 -7.28 17.37 -14.51
C PRO A 170 -7.57 16.26 -13.48
N ILE A 171 -7.24 15.00 -13.83
CA ILE A 171 -7.43 13.84 -13.00
C ILE A 171 -6.09 13.15 -12.73
N TYR A 172 -5.85 12.81 -11.47
CA TYR A 172 -4.63 12.18 -10.98
C TYR A 172 -5.01 10.93 -10.20
N LEU A 173 -4.14 9.93 -10.19
CA LEU A 173 -4.39 8.63 -9.59
C LEU A 173 -3.23 8.19 -8.71
N ILE A 174 -3.53 7.80 -7.48
CA ILE A 174 -2.60 7.04 -6.63
C ILE A 174 -3.24 5.69 -6.33
N MET A 175 -2.55 4.62 -6.72
CA MET A 175 -2.94 3.25 -6.41
C MET A 175 -1.99 2.66 -5.38
N ALA A 176 -2.52 1.91 -4.41
CA ALA A 176 -1.72 1.15 -3.48
C ALA A 176 -2.06 -0.34 -3.56
N GLY A 177 -1.06 -1.20 -3.59
CA GLY A 177 -1.29 -2.64 -3.72
C GLY A 177 -0.07 -3.49 -3.38
N LEU A 178 -0.28 -4.80 -3.32
CA LEU A 178 0.80 -5.78 -3.25
C LEU A 178 1.57 -5.80 -4.58
N TYR A 179 2.84 -6.14 -4.54
CA TYR A 179 3.68 -6.24 -5.75
C TYR A 179 3.05 -7.11 -6.83
N GLU A 180 2.54 -8.29 -6.44
CA GLU A 180 1.91 -9.24 -7.37
C GLU A 180 0.65 -8.65 -8.02
N ASN A 181 -0.21 -7.98 -7.26
CA ASN A 181 -1.44 -7.39 -7.75
C ASN A 181 -1.18 -6.27 -8.75
N ILE A 182 -0.23 -5.39 -8.43
CA ILE A 182 0.21 -4.31 -9.34
C ILE A 182 0.79 -4.90 -10.62
N ARG A 183 1.66 -5.92 -10.51
CA ARG A 183 2.27 -6.60 -11.65
C ARG A 183 1.23 -7.30 -12.54
N GLU A 184 0.23 -7.95 -11.94
CA GLU A 184 -0.87 -8.56 -12.69
C GLU A 184 -1.69 -7.53 -13.45
N LEU A 185 -1.94 -6.37 -12.88
CA LEU A 185 -2.66 -5.29 -13.51
C LEU A 185 -1.85 -4.69 -14.67
N GLU A 186 -0.56 -4.45 -14.48
CA GLU A 186 0.35 -3.95 -15.53
C GLU A 186 0.49 -4.89 -16.72
N ASN A 187 0.44 -6.20 -16.49
CA ASN A 187 0.57 -7.22 -17.53
C ASN A 187 -0.70 -7.36 -18.39
N GLN A 188 -1.77 -6.63 -18.10
CA GLN A 188 -2.94 -6.61 -18.94
C GLN A 188 -2.64 -5.89 -20.27
N LYS A 189 -2.98 -6.54 -21.40
CA LYS A 189 -2.63 -6.07 -22.76
C LYS A 189 -3.02 -4.61 -23.02
N ASN A 190 -4.13 -4.16 -22.44
CA ASN A 190 -4.68 -2.82 -22.68
C ASN A 190 -4.22 -1.78 -21.66
N LEU A 191 -3.41 -2.18 -20.66
CA LEU A 191 -2.98 -1.32 -19.55
C LEU A 191 -1.47 -1.09 -19.50
N THR A 192 -0.80 -1.26 -20.63
CA THR A 192 0.67 -1.13 -20.74
C THR A 192 1.19 0.26 -20.36
N PHE A 193 0.35 1.29 -20.35
CA PHE A 193 0.72 2.62 -19.87
C PHE A 193 1.09 2.61 -18.37
N LEU A 194 0.52 1.71 -17.58
CA LEU A 194 0.83 1.54 -16.17
C LEU A 194 2.29 1.14 -15.94
N TYR A 195 2.94 0.48 -16.90
CA TYR A 195 4.36 0.19 -16.84
C TYR A 195 5.24 1.43 -16.71
N ARG A 196 4.76 2.56 -17.24
CA ARG A 196 5.48 3.84 -17.22
C ARG A 196 5.17 4.68 -15.98
N ALA A 197 4.12 4.31 -15.24
CA ALA A 197 3.75 5.02 -14.02
C ALA A 197 4.83 4.83 -12.93
N PRO A 198 5.28 5.90 -12.26
CA PRO A 198 6.22 5.81 -11.16
C PRO A 198 5.75 4.87 -10.05
N LYS A 199 6.62 3.92 -9.69
CA LYS A 199 6.40 2.99 -8.58
C LYS A 199 7.24 3.43 -7.40
N LYS A 200 6.57 3.66 -6.28
CA LYS A 200 7.18 3.99 -5.00
C LYS A 200 7.10 2.76 -4.11
N GLU A 201 8.22 2.09 -3.96
CA GLU A 201 8.31 0.91 -3.12
C GLU A 201 8.34 1.30 -1.63
N MET A 202 7.54 0.61 -0.82
CA MET A 202 7.52 0.80 0.63
C MET A 202 8.68 0.03 1.26
N GLU A 203 9.89 0.53 1.12
CA GLU A 203 11.09 -0.02 1.73
C GLU A 203 11.01 -0.07 3.26
N PRO A 204 11.86 -0.84 3.95
CA PRO A 204 11.95 -0.79 5.41
C PRO A 204 12.19 0.63 5.93
N LEU A 205 11.61 0.95 7.08
CA LEU A 205 11.88 2.21 7.78
C LEU A 205 13.34 2.25 8.25
N ASN A 206 13.89 3.45 8.32
CA ASN A 206 15.23 3.65 8.82
C ASN A 206 15.33 3.25 10.32
N LEU A 207 16.24 2.32 10.63
CA LEU A 207 16.40 1.78 11.98
C LEU A 207 16.82 2.84 13.00
N THR A 208 17.65 3.81 12.60
CA THR A 208 18.04 4.93 13.48
C THR A 208 16.83 5.76 13.89
N ARG A 209 15.95 6.08 12.95
CA ARG A 209 14.70 6.81 13.26
C ARG A 209 13.77 6.00 14.16
N ILE A 210 13.72 4.68 14.00
CA ILE A 210 12.97 3.79 14.92
C ILE A 210 13.59 3.83 16.31
N ALA A 211 14.91 3.71 16.41
CA ALA A 211 15.64 3.74 17.69
C ALA A 211 15.42 5.08 18.42
N GLU A 212 15.55 6.21 17.71
CA GLU A 212 15.26 7.53 18.27
C GLU A 212 13.84 7.61 18.85
N ARG A 213 12.83 7.09 18.12
CA ARG A 213 11.45 7.07 18.61
C ARG A 213 11.28 6.19 19.83
N TYR A 214 11.86 4.99 19.86
CA TYR A 214 11.82 4.12 21.04
C TYR A 214 12.52 4.77 22.23
N ARG A 215 13.73 5.32 22.05
CA ARG A 215 14.45 6.04 23.10
C ARG A 215 13.60 7.16 23.71
N ASP A 216 13.02 8.00 22.86
CA ASP A 216 12.28 9.19 23.30
C ASP A 216 10.96 8.85 23.99
N ILE A 217 10.29 7.77 23.57
CA ILE A 217 8.99 7.37 24.10
C ILE A 217 9.15 6.48 25.34
N LEU A 218 9.99 5.45 25.25
CA LEU A 218 10.17 4.45 26.31
C LEU A 218 11.22 4.86 27.36
N LYS A 219 11.97 5.96 27.11
CA LYS A 219 13.02 6.47 28.01
C LYS A 219 14.14 5.46 28.29
N VAL A 220 14.46 4.66 27.30
CA VAL A 220 15.57 3.70 27.32
C VAL A 220 16.86 4.31 26.77
N ASP A 221 18.00 3.67 27.01
CA ASP A 221 19.30 4.10 26.46
C ASP A 221 19.37 3.81 24.91
N ASN A 222 20.43 4.35 24.29
CA ASN A 222 20.60 4.24 22.83
C ASN A 222 20.81 2.79 22.37
N ASP A 223 21.53 1.99 23.16
CA ASP A 223 21.88 0.61 22.79
C ASP A 223 20.63 -0.28 22.83
N LYS A 224 19.85 -0.18 23.91
CA LYS A 224 18.55 -0.85 24.01
C LYS A 224 17.59 -0.40 22.90
N ALA A 225 17.50 0.89 22.65
CA ALA A 225 16.64 1.43 21.60
C ALA A 225 17.03 0.90 20.20
N MET A 226 18.33 0.78 19.92
CA MET A 226 18.82 0.24 18.65
C MET A 226 18.57 -1.28 18.57
N GLU A 227 18.73 -2.03 19.64
CA GLU A 227 18.39 -3.45 19.70
C GLU A 227 16.89 -3.68 19.37
N MET A 228 16.00 -2.88 19.99
CA MET A 228 14.57 -2.89 19.70
C MET A 228 14.28 -2.56 18.24
N ALA A 229 14.95 -1.56 17.69
CA ALA A 229 14.79 -1.18 16.27
C ALA A 229 15.21 -2.30 15.31
N ILE A 230 16.35 -2.94 15.57
CA ILE A 230 16.85 -4.08 14.80
C ILE A 230 15.85 -5.24 14.81
N MET A 231 15.20 -5.50 15.97
CA MET A 231 14.17 -6.54 16.10
C MET A 231 12.98 -6.32 15.14
N THR A 232 12.69 -5.08 14.77
CA THR A 232 11.61 -4.76 13.83
C THR A 232 11.99 -4.95 12.36
N LYS A 233 13.26 -5.06 12.03
CA LYS A 233 13.81 -5.03 10.65
C LYS A 233 13.29 -3.83 9.82
N GLY A 234 12.91 -2.74 10.45
CA GLY A 234 12.32 -1.59 9.79
C GLY A 234 10.87 -1.80 9.29
N TYR A 235 10.23 -2.89 9.66
CA TYR A 235 8.86 -3.18 9.23
C TYR A 235 7.85 -2.37 10.05
N PRO A 236 7.02 -1.48 9.42
CA PRO A 236 6.19 -0.52 10.14
C PRO A 236 5.21 -1.15 11.13
N PHE A 237 4.55 -2.25 10.74
CA PHE A 237 3.65 -2.95 11.66
C PHE A 237 4.40 -3.51 12.88
N ALA A 238 5.60 -4.06 12.66
CA ALA A 238 6.42 -4.60 13.72
C ALA A 238 6.91 -3.50 14.70
N TYR A 239 7.26 -2.32 14.19
CA TYR A 239 7.58 -1.15 15.01
C TYR A 239 6.43 -0.80 15.95
N GLN A 240 5.20 -0.73 15.44
CA GLN A 240 4.04 -0.45 16.27
C GLN A 240 3.73 -1.57 17.26
N ALA A 241 3.80 -2.83 16.82
CA ALA A 241 3.50 -3.98 17.67
C ALA A 241 4.51 -4.15 18.81
N LEU A 242 5.80 -4.08 18.50
CA LEU A 242 6.84 -4.16 19.53
C LEU A 242 6.75 -2.99 20.50
N GLY A 243 6.62 -1.76 19.99
CA GLY A 243 6.48 -0.57 20.81
C GLY A 243 5.28 -0.64 21.75
N LYS A 244 4.14 -1.16 21.26
CA LYS A 244 2.94 -1.36 22.08
C LYS A 244 3.21 -2.25 23.30
N TYR A 245 3.82 -3.41 23.08
CA TYR A 245 4.04 -4.37 24.17
C TYR A 245 5.20 -3.97 25.10
N LEU A 246 6.20 -3.26 24.58
CA LEU A 246 7.24 -2.63 25.41
C LEU A 246 6.67 -1.51 26.29
N TRP A 247 5.71 -0.72 25.79
CA TRP A 247 5.03 0.29 26.58
C TRP A 247 4.16 -0.31 27.70
N GLU A 248 3.53 -1.45 27.43
CA GLU A 248 2.70 -2.18 28.40
C GLU A 248 3.54 -2.93 29.45
N GLU A 249 4.83 -3.11 29.21
CA GLU A 249 5.79 -3.73 30.12
C GLU A 249 6.44 -2.66 31.01
N GLU A 250 6.33 -2.78 32.34
CA GLU A 250 6.81 -1.77 33.30
C GLU A 250 8.30 -1.45 33.17
N THR A 251 9.11 -2.46 32.84
CA THR A 251 10.57 -2.31 32.68
C THR A 251 10.98 -1.86 31.28
N HIS A 252 10.07 -1.86 30.34
CA HIS A 252 10.33 -1.63 28.91
C HIS A 252 11.43 -2.53 28.32
N GLU A 253 11.59 -3.76 28.86
CA GLU A 253 12.58 -4.74 28.41
C GLU A 253 11.98 -5.76 27.44
N MET A 254 12.79 -6.17 26.45
CA MET A 254 12.43 -7.25 25.52
C MET A 254 12.55 -8.63 26.20
N ASN A 255 11.76 -8.85 27.26
CA ASN A 255 11.68 -10.13 27.91
C ASN A 255 10.85 -11.16 27.09
N GLU A 256 10.82 -12.42 27.57
CA GLU A 256 10.13 -13.50 26.89
C GLU A 256 8.61 -13.22 26.72
N SER A 257 7.97 -12.62 27.72
CA SER A 257 6.55 -12.24 27.67
C SER A 257 6.25 -11.22 26.56
N VAL A 258 7.09 -10.19 26.45
CA VAL A 258 6.97 -9.17 25.37
C VAL A 258 7.17 -9.81 24.01
N LEU A 259 8.20 -10.67 23.86
CA LEU A 259 8.47 -11.35 22.59
C LEU A 259 7.36 -12.30 22.18
N LEU A 260 6.73 -13.01 23.13
CA LEU A 260 5.59 -13.89 22.86
C LEU A 260 4.39 -13.08 22.33
N LYS A 261 3.99 -12.02 23.02
CA LYS A 261 2.89 -11.13 22.57
C LYS A 261 3.19 -10.50 21.21
N TYR A 262 4.44 -10.13 20.97
CA TYR A 262 4.89 -9.58 19.69
C TYR A 262 4.77 -10.61 18.55
N ASP A 263 5.24 -11.85 18.76
CA ASP A 263 5.11 -12.96 17.80
C ASP A 263 3.64 -13.29 17.51
N GLU A 264 2.79 -13.31 18.54
CA GLU A 264 1.35 -13.51 18.40
C GLU A 264 0.71 -12.42 17.55
N ALA A 265 1.07 -11.15 17.77
CA ALA A 265 0.56 -10.03 16.98
C ALA A 265 1.00 -10.13 15.51
N LEU A 266 2.29 -10.37 15.24
CA LEU A 266 2.81 -10.57 13.89
C LEU A 266 2.10 -11.75 13.20
N SER A 267 1.93 -12.85 13.91
CA SER A 267 1.24 -14.05 13.43
C SER A 267 -0.22 -13.74 13.08
N HIS A 268 -0.97 -13.14 14.03
CA HIS A 268 -2.40 -12.93 13.91
C HIS A 268 -2.75 -11.89 12.83
N TYR A 269 -2.08 -10.76 12.83
CA TYR A 269 -2.46 -9.63 11.96
C TYR A 269 -1.82 -9.69 10.57
N VAL A 270 -0.71 -10.44 10.39
CA VAL A 270 0.03 -10.41 9.14
C VAL A 270 0.35 -11.82 8.63
N TYR A 271 1.05 -12.65 9.41
CA TYR A 271 1.72 -13.83 8.86
C TYR A 271 0.77 -14.95 8.47
N LYS A 272 -0.29 -15.20 9.25
CA LYS A 272 -1.31 -16.20 8.91
C LYS A 272 -1.94 -15.92 7.55
N LYS A 273 -2.21 -14.64 7.25
CA LYS A 273 -2.78 -14.25 5.95
C LYS A 273 -1.77 -14.45 4.83
N LEU A 274 -0.53 -13.99 5.00
CA LEU A 274 0.55 -14.23 4.03
C LEU A 274 0.76 -15.72 3.79
N TRP A 275 0.78 -16.50 4.86
CA TRP A 275 0.96 -17.96 4.79
C TRP A 275 -0.16 -18.65 4.02
N SER A 276 -1.41 -18.26 4.22
CA SER A 276 -2.56 -18.83 3.50
C SER A 276 -2.53 -18.56 1.99
N GLU A 277 -1.83 -17.51 1.54
CA GLU A 277 -1.66 -17.13 0.14
C GLU A 277 -0.47 -17.83 -0.55
N LEU A 278 0.28 -18.64 0.18
CA LEU A 278 1.43 -19.38 -0.32
C LEU A 278 1.04 -20.77 -0.81
N SER A 279 1.64 -21.20 -1.93
CA SER A 279 1.55 -22.58 -2.36
C SER A 279 2.32 -23.52 -1.41
N SER A 280 1.96 -24.83 -1.40
CA SER A 280 2.72 -25.84 -0.64
C SER A 280 4.20 -25.83 -1.01
N LYS A 281 4.53 -25.58 -2.27
CA LYS A 281 5.93 -25.51 -2.73
C LYS A 281 6.65 -24.26 -2.20
N ASP A 282 5.96 -23.09 -2.08
CA ASP A 282 6.54 -21.90 -1.46
C ASP A 282 6.86 -22.15 0.02
N ARG A 283 5.90 -22.76 0.75
CA ARG A 283 6.06 -23.10 2.17
C ARG A 283 7.20 -24.10 2.36
N TRP A 284 7.31 -25.09 1.47
CA TRP A 284 8.39 -26.06 1.46
C TRP A 284 9.76 -25.40 1.29
N TYR A 285 9.94 -24.45 0.36
CA TYR A 285 11.20 -23.73 0.23
C TYR A 285 11.54 -22.93 1.49
N MET A 286 10.54 -22.27 2.08
CA MET A 286 10.74 -21.49 3.31
C MET A 286 11.20 -22.36 4.50
N SER A 287 10.74 -23.60 4.60
CA SER A 287 11.15 -24.52 5.68
C SER A 287 12.66 -24.80 5.69
N PHE A 288 13.32 -24.72 4.54
CA PHE A 288 14.78 -24.85 4.48
C PHE A 288 15.50 -23.56 4.88
N ILE A 289 14.95 -22.39 4.51
CA ILE A 289 15.55 -21.08 4.86
C ILE A 289 15.55 -20.87 6.37
N VAL A 290 14.57 -21.41 7.08
CA VAL A 290 14.49 -21.37 8.56
C VAL A 290 15.70 -21.99 9.26
N LYS A 291 16.33 -23.00 8.66
CA LYS A 291 17.45 -23.75 9.28
C LYS A 291 18.67 -22.86 9.52
N LYS A 292 18.78 -21.74 8.79
CA LYS A 292 19.82 -20.70 8.97
C LYS A 292 19.21 -19.32 8.80
N LYS A 293 19.68 -18.31 9.55
CA LYS A 293 19.23 -16.91 9.44
C LYS A 293 19.40 -16.35 8.02
N SER A 294 20.41 -16.83 7.27
CA SER A 294 20.63 -16.61 5.85
C SER A 294 21.27 -17.86 5.25
N MET A 295 20.97 -18.15 3.99
CA MET A 295 21.47 -19.34 3.32
C MET A 295 21.95 -18.99 1.92
N GLU A 296 23.07 -19.55 1.50
CA GLU A 296 23.51 -19.46 0.11
C GLU A 296 22.55 -20.24 -0.80
N THR A 297 22.21 -19.64 -1.94
CA THR A 297 21.31 -20.27 -2.93
C THR A 297 21.84 -21.64 -3.38
N GLY A 298 23.16 -21.78 -3.54
CA GLY A 298 23.78 -23.05 -3.91
C GLY A 298 23.63 -24.13 -2.84
N GLU A 299 23.72 -23.76 -1.57
CA GLU A 299 23.48 -24.67 -0.43
C GLU A 299 21.99 -25.06 -0.35
N LEU A 300 21.09 -24.10 -0.49
CA LEU A 300 19.65 -24.33 -0.51
C LEU A 300 19.28 -25.35 -1.60
N LEU A 301 19.80 -25.17 -2.83
CA LEU A 301 19.54 -26.07 -3.94
C LEU A 301 20.02 -27.50 -3.67
N LYS A 302 21.20 -27.66 -3.05
CA LYS A 302 21.73 -28.98 -2.67
C LYS A 302 20.85 -29.68 -1.64
N ILE A 303 20.40 -28.92 -0.63
CA ILE A 303 19.54 -29.49 0.45
C ILE A 303 18.16 -29.86 -0.11
N CYS A 304 17.59 -29.02 -0.98
CA CYS A 304 16.28 -29.25 -1.59
C CYS A 304 16.30 -30.31 -2.73
N GLY A 305 17.48 -30.67 -3.25
CA GLY A 305 17.58 -31.56 -4.42
C GLY A 305 16.98 -30.96 -5.70
N GLN A 306 16.89 -29.63 -5.81
CA GLN A 306 16.20 -28.94 -6.90
C GLN A 306 17.19 -28.33 -7.90
N LYS A 307 16.72 -28.16 -9.16
CA LYS A 307 17.49 -27.47 -10.20
C LYS A 307 17.38 -25.96 -10.03
N LYS A 308 18.46 -25.23 -10.41
CA LYS A 308 18.54 -23.77 -10.32
C LYS A 308 17.37 -23.05 -11.03
N ASN A 309 16.94 -23.55 -12.18
CA ASN A 309 15.88 -22.92 -12.98
C ASN A 309 14.50 -22.99 -12.27
N GLU A 310 14.21 -24.10 -11.60
CA GLU A 310 12.96 -24.24 -10.85
C GLU A 310 12.93 -23.31 -9.67
N PHE A 311 14.02 -23.25 -8.89
CA PHE A 311 14.09 -22.37 -7.72
C PHE A 311 14.04 -20.89 -8.11
N SER A 312 14.57 -20.51 -9.27
CA SER A 312 14.56 -19.10 -9.70
C SER A 312 13.17 -18.49 -9.78
N GLN A 313 12.17 -19.25 -10.24
CA GLN A 313 10.77 -18.80 -10.29
C GLN A 313 10.17 -18.62 -8.88
N TYR A 314 10.43 -19.58 -7.97
CA TYR A 314 9.96 -19.47 -6.58
C TYR A 314 10.66 -18.33 -5.84
N ARG A 315 11.97 -18.16 -6.05
CA ARG A 315 12.76 -17.08 -5.47
C ARG A 315 12.22 -15.70 -5.93
N GLU A 316 11.94 -15.53 -7.20
CA GLU A 316 11.34 -14.30 -7.73
C GLU A 316 9.98 -14.05 -7.11
N ARG A 317 9.09 -15.03 -7.11
CA ARG A 317 7.76 -14.92 -6.51
C ARG A 317 7.79 -14.61 -5.00
N LEU A 318 8.64 -15.28 -4.22
CA LEU A 318 8.79 -15.01 -2.79
C LEU A 318 9.40 -13.64 -2.50
N ARG A 319 10.30 -13.18 -3.36
CA ARG A 319 10.83 -11.80 -3.32
C ARG A 319 9.72 -10.80 -3.63
N ASP A 320 8.95 -11.01 -4.70
CA ASP A 320 7.87 -10.13 -5.13
C ASP A 320 6.74 -10.07 -4.08
N LYS A 321 6.56 -11.13 -3.31
CA LYS A 321 5.72 -11.13 -2.11
C LYS A 321 6.38 -10.42 -0.90
N GLY A 322 7.64 -10.00 -1.01
CA GLY A 322 8.40 -9.35 0.07
C GLY A 322 8.70 -10.25 1.27
N LEU A 323 8.76 -11.56 1.06
CA LEU A 323 9.00 -12.54 2.11
C LEU A 323 10.49 -12.86 2.28
N ILE A 324 11.23 -12.82 1.19
CA ILE A 324 12.68 -13.06 1.19
C ILE A 324 13.44 -11.88 0.60
N ASN A 325 14.59 -11.60 1.20
CA ASN A 325 15.59 -10.72 0.63
C ASN A 325 16.48 -11.53 -0.32
N ALA A 326 16.62 -11.04 -1.54
CA ALA A 326 17.44 -11.61 -2.59
C ALA A 326 18.41 -10.57 -3.20
N ASN A 327 18.58 -9.41 -2.54
CA ASN A 327 19.42 -8.31 -3.02
C ASN A 327 20.91 -8.64 -2.96
N VAL A 328 21.30 -9.50 -2.01
CA VAL A 328 22.67 -10.03 -1.98
C VAL A 328 22.75 -11.21 -2.94
N ARG A 329 23.61 -11.10 -3.96
CA ARG A 329 23.77 -12.16 -4.97
C ARG A 329 24.13 -13.48 -4.29
N GLY A 330 23.32 -14.50 -4.54
CA GLY A 330 23.57 -15.84 -4.04
C GLY A 330 23.10 -16.11 -2.60
N VAL A 331 22.53 -15.13 -1.90
CA VAL A 331 22.04 -15.30 -0.51
C VAL A 331 20.53 -15.11 -0.45
N VAL A 332 19.89 -15.89 0.40
CA VAL A 332 18.44 -15.80 0.68
C VAL A 332 18.24 -15.69 2.20
N SER A 333 17.45 -14.70 2.62
CA SER A 333 17.05 -14.52 4.03
C SER A 333 15.63 -13.98 4.10
N PHE A 334 14.96 -14.12 5.25
CA PHE A 334 13.63 -13.55 5.44
C PHE A 334 13.70 -12.02 5.61
N CYS A 335 12.80 -11.29 4.93
CA CYS A 335 12.65 -9.85 5.07
C CYS A 335 11.91 -9.46 6.36
N LEU A 336 10.88 -10.24 6.72
CA LEU A 336 10.00 -9.91 7.83
C LEU A 336 10.63 -10.30 9.18
N PRO A 337 10.39 -9.51 10.24
CA PRO A 337 10.92 -9.79 11.56
C PRO A 337 10.30 -11.07 12.14
N ARG A 338 11.13 -11.92 12.75
CA ARG A 338 10.71 -13.19 13.41
C ARG A 338 9.83 -14.12 12.55
N PHE A 339 9.86 -13.94 11.23
CA PHE A 339 9.12 -14.78 10.31
C PHE A 339 9.67 -16.21 10.26
N ASP A 340 10.95 -16.36 10.55
CA ASP A 340 11.61 -17.65 10.78
C ASP A 340 10.97 -18.43 11.94
N VAL A 341 10.67 -17.76 13.05
CA VAL A 341 9.96 -18.35 14.20
C VAL A 341 8.55 -18.79 13.80
N PHE A 342 7.84 -17.92 13.07
CA PHE A 342 6.50 -18.24 12.55
C PHE A 342 6.52 -19.46 11.63
N VAL A 343 7.41 -19.51 10.64
CA VAL A 343 7.51 -20.62 9.69
C VAL A 343 7.85 -21.93 10.42
N LYS A 344 8.80 -21.89 11.38
CA LYS A 344 9.16 -23.06 12.19
C LYS A 344 7.97 -23.64 12.95
N ASN A 345 7.08 -22.80 13.45
CA ASN A 345 5.95 -23.20 14.28
C ASN A 345 4.70 -23.60 13.44
N ASN A 346 4.65 -23.23 12.16
CA ASN A 346 3.46 -23.43 11.33
C ASN A 346 3.68 -24.34 10.12
N TYR A 347 4.93 -24.70 9.79
CA TYR A 347 5.22 -25.66 8.74
C TYR A 347 5.23 -27.08 9.30
N THR A 348 4.40 -27.96 8.71
CA THR A 348 4.41 -29.40 8.96
C THR A 348 4.82 -30.15 7.70
N GLU A 349 5.70 -31.14 7.79
CA GLU A 349 6.18 -31.90 6.61
C GLU A 349 5.07 -32.65 5.85
N SER A 350 3.86 -32.67 6.41
CA SER A 350 2.67 -33.27 5.80
C SER A 350 1.90 -32.30 4.87
N GLU A 351 2.32 -31.08 4.77
CA GLU A 351 1.80 -30.08 3.82
C GLU A 351 2.63 -30.07 2.50
#